data_b2bb8e33d96b5f12d381df5c61786d30
#
_entry.id   b2bb8e33d96b5f12d381df5c61786d30
#
_cell.length_a   1.000
_cell.length_b   1.000
_cell.length_c   1.000
_cell.angle_alpha   90.00
_cell.angle_beta   90.00
_cell.angle_gamma   90.00
#
_symmetry.space_group_name_H-M   'P 1'
#
loop_
_entity.id
_entity.type
_entity.pdbx_description
1 polymer ?
#
loop_
_entity_poly.entity_id
_entity_poly.type
_entity_poly.pdbx_seq_one_letter_code
_entity_poly.pdbx_strand_id
1 'polypeptide(L)'
;MRIGNLVLHDGLIMAPMAGITDGPFRQLVREMGCCLVFTEMISAEGLVRKKESLLRIGKNEHPLFVQLFGSNPKTLAQAAGMAEARGADGVDINMGCPATQVVDAGAGVELMRFPLKIGTILAQVRNAIGLPLTIKIRSGWDKDQINAAEISRMAEDCGVDAISIHPRTRAQGFRGRADWNLIKEVKQTVTIPVIGNGDVTTPPLATKMLAETGCDGVMIGRGALGKPWIFDPKWSETLDGKSVEITSLEEREKVIRHHYFLLQEHYGSERATIEIRKHLSWYTRGLPLSASFRSSLGGLREKEGLFEALASYLGRIGGKSTCRSFE
;
A
#
# COMPACT_ATOMS: atom_id res chain seq x y z
N MET A 1 -14.66 -1.03 10.69
CA MET A 1 -15.14 -1.08 9.30
C MET A 1 -15.40 -2.53 8.89
N ARG A 2 -16.38 -2.79 8.02
CA ARG A 2 -16.70 -4.14 7.53
C ARG A 2 -16.62 -4.16 6.00
N ILE A 3 -15.91 -5.14 5.44
CA ILE A 3 -15.79 -5.35 3.98
C ILE A 3 -16.31 -6.77 3.69
N GLY A 4 -17.49 -6.89 3.10
CA GLY A 4 -18.16 -8.18 2.95
C GLY A 4 -18.34 -8.88 4.31
N ASN A 5 -17.76 -10.07 4.46
CA ASN A 5 -17.77 -10.84 5.71
C ASN A 5 -16.60 -10.50 6.65
N LEU A 6 -15.61 -9.73 6.20
CA LEU A 6 -14.43 -9.38 6.97
C LEU A 6 -14.68 -8.16 7.87
N VAL A 7 -14.40 -8.29 9.17
CA VAL A 7 -14.47 -7.19 10.14
C VAL A 7 -13.06 -6.68 10.44
N LEU A 8 -12.83 -5.39 10.18
CA LEU A 8 -11.57 -4.70 10.47
C LEU A 8 -11.76 -3.75 11.65
N HIS A 9 -10.97 -3.90 12.70
CA HIS A 9 -11.13 -3.13 13.93
C HIS A 9 -10.51 -1.74 13.82
N ASP A 10 -9.35 -1.61 13.19
CA ASP A 10 -8.66 -0.33 12.95
C ASP A 10 -8.72 0.03 11.47
N GLY A 11 -8.80 1.32 11.17
CA GLY A 11 -9.02 1.78 9.81
C GLY A 11 -7.75 2.04 8.98
N LEU A 12 -6.55 1.66 9.46
CA LEU A 12 -5.29 1.89 8.74
C LEU A 12 -4.91 0.67 7.89
N ILE A 13 -4.79 0.90 6.59
CA ILE A 13 -4.62 -0.11 5.56
C ILE A 13 -3.36 0.17 4.76
N MET A 14 -2.59 -0.88 4.42
CA MET A 14 -1.42 -0.73 3.55
C MET A 14 -1.82 -0.73 2.08
N ALA A 15 -1.40 0.29 1.33
CA ALA A 15 -1.65 0.36 -0.11
C ALA A 15 -0.77 -0.64 -0.89
N PRO A 16 -1.29 -1.28 -1.95
CA PRO A 16 -0.48 -2.06 -2.88
C PRO A 16 0.53 -1.17 -3.61
N MET A 17 1.81 -1.55 -3.58
CA MET A 17 2.91 -0.84 -4.25
C MET A 17 3.88 -1.82 -4.89
N ALA A 18 3.95 -1.82 -6.23
CA ALA A 18 4.83 -2.69 -7.00
C ALA A 18 6.31 -2.50 -6.61
N GLY A 19 7.03 -3.60 -6.41
CA GLY A 19 8.41 -3.64 -5.96
C GLY A 19 8.62 -3.28 -4.48
N ILE A 20 7.55 -3.15 -3.68
CA ILE A 20 7.62 -2.68 -2.28
C ILE A 20 6.80 -3.54 -1.33
N THR A 21 5.52 -3.78 -1.64
CA THR A 21 4.62 -4.52 -0.74
C THR A 21 4.71 -6.04 -0.97
N ASP A 22 5.95 -6.55 -0.93
CA ASP A 22 6.25 -7.97 -0.92
C ASP A 22 5.83 -8.64 0.40
N GLY A 23 5.91 -9.97 0.49
CA GLY A 23 5.53 -10.72 1.69
C GLY A 23 6.19 -10.21 2.96
N PRO A 24 7.52 -10.07 3.00
CA PRO A 24 8.24 -9.52 4.16
C PRO A 24 7.75 -8.15 4.62
N PHE A 25 7.51 -7.22 3.70
CA PHE A 25 7.03 -5.89 4.07
C PHE A 25 5.57 -5.92 4.54
N ARG A 26 4.71 -6.74 3.93
CA ARG A 26 3.32 -6.93 4.39
C ARG A 26 3.28 -7.52 5.79
N GLN A 27 4.09 -8.56 6.06
CA GLN A 27 4.20 -9.14 7.40
C GLN A 27 4.67 -8.09 8.42
N LEU A 28 5.72 -7.34 8.11
CA LEU A 28 6.24 -6.29 8.99
C LEU A 28 5.16 -5.27 9.39
N VAL A 29 4.40 -4.75 8.42
CA VAL A 29 3.35 -3.76 8.73
C VAL A 29 2.15 -4.38 9.45
N ARG A 30 1.86 -5.67 9.23
CA ARG A 30 0.85 -6.41 10.00
C ARG A 30 1.23 -6.51 11.49
N GLU A 31 2.48 -6.86 11.77
CA GLU A 31 3.02 -6.91 13.13
C GLU A 31 3.00 -5.54 13.83
N MET A 32 2.96 -4.46 13.05
CA MET A 32 2.84 -3.07 13.53
C MET A 32 1.40 -2.55 13.59
N GLY A 33 0.38 -3.42 13.45
CA GLY A 33 -1.02 -3.02 13.64
C GLY A 33 -1.78 -2.64 12.35
N CYS A 34 -1.17 -2.75 11.16
CA CYS A 34 -1.92 -2.59 9.91
C CYS A 34 -3.07 -3.59 9.84
N CYS A 35 -4.31 -3.11 9.67
CA CYS A 35 -5.49 -3.98 9.75
C CYS A 35 -5.75 -4.81 8.50
N LEU A 36 -5.27 -4.36 7.33
CA LEU A 36 -5.42 -5.04 6.04
C LEU A 36 -4.23 -4.72 5.14
N VAL A 37 -3.70 -5.73 4.47
CA VAL A 37 -2.64 -5.59 3.47
C VAL A 37 -3.10 -6.11 2.11
N PHE A 38 -2.44 -5.63 1.06
CA PHE A 38 -2.66 -6.03 -0.33
C PHE A 38 -1.36 -6.60 -0.90
N THR A 39 -1.46 -7.59 -1.77
CA THR A 39 -0.30 -7.99 -2.58
C THR A 39 0.13 -6.82 -3.46
N GLU A 40 1.34 -6.91 -4.02
CA GLU A 40 1.65 -6.15 -5.23
C GLU A 40 0.60 -6.50 -6.31
N MET A 41 0.41 -5.60 -7.29
CA MET A 41 -0.53 -5.88 -8.37
C MET A 41 -0.04 -7.04 -9.25
N ILE A 42 -0.85 -8.07 -9.40
CA ILE A 42 -0.57 -9.29 -10.15
C ILE A 42 -1.31 -9.25 -11.48
N SER A 43 -0.60 -9.50 -12.59
CA SER A 43 -1.24 -9.66 -13.90
C SER A 43 -2.15 -10.89 -13.91
N ALA A 44 -3.43 -10.70 -14.19
CA ALA A 44 -4.38 -11.80 -14.32
C ALA A 44 -3.95 -12.77 -15.44
N GLU A 45 -3.52 -12.26 -16.59
CA GLU A 45 -3.00 -13.04 -17.70
C GLU A 45 -1.73 -13.80 -17.30
N GLY A 46 -0.83 -13.15 -16.53
CA GLY A 46 0.39 -13.76 -16.03
C GLY A 46 0.09 -14.92 -15.07
N LEU A 47 -0.85 -14.70 -14.13
CA LEU A 47 -1.23 -15.70 -13.13
C LEU A 47 -1.87 -16.93 -13.79
N VAL A 48 -2.81 -16.72 -14.71
CA VAL A 48 -3.50 -17.81 -15.41
C VAL A 48 -2.54 -18.62 -16.30
N ARG A 49 -1.57 -17.96 -16.98
CA ARG A 49 -0.61 -18.65 -17.87
C ARG A 49 0.52 -19.36 -17.13
N LYS A 50 1.10 -18.69 -16.12
CA LYS A 50 2.33 -19.15 -15.45
C LYS A 50 2.08 -20.02 -14.24
N LYS A 51 0.83 -20.25 -13.90
CA LYS A 51 0.42 -21.01 -12.72
C LYS A 51 1.20 -20.57 -11.47
N GLU A 52 0.57 -20.34 -10.40
CA GLU A 52 1.03 -20.40 -9.00
C GLU A 52 2.28 -19.59 -8.56
N SER A 53 3.33 -19.45 -9.37
CA SER A 53 4.59 -18.83 -8.92
C SER A 53 4.52 -17.31 -8.68
N LEU A 54 3.50 -16.63 -9.24
CA LEU A 54 3.31 -15.19 -9.08
C LEU A 54 2.51 -14.83 -7.81
N LEU A 55 1.79 -15.80 -7.24
CA LEU A 55 0.95 -15.58 -6.07
C LEU A 55 1.50 -16.38 -4.89
N ARG A 56 2.16 -15.70 -3.96
CA ARG A 56 2.62 -16.24 -2.70
C ARG A 56 1.91 -15.54 -1.56
N ILE A 57 1.26 -16.31 -0.71
CA ILE A 57 0.54 -15.85 0.49
C ILE A 57 1.22 -16.50 1.70
N GLY A 58 1.74 -15.68 2.60
CA GLY A 58 2.35 -16.11 3.86
C GLY A 58 1.31 -16.24 4.97
N LYS A 59 1.53 -17.13 5.92
CA LYS A 59 0.61 -17.37 7.04
C LYS A 59 0.39 -16.12 7.93
N ASN A 60 1.39 -15.26 8.05
CA ASN A 60 1.39 -14.12 8.96
C ASN A 60 0.96 -12.80 8.28
N GLU A 61 0.42 -12.86 7.06
CA GLU A 61 0.02 -11.68 6.31
C GLU A 61 -1.48 -11.37 6.40
N HIS A 62 -2.29 -12.28 6.95
CA HIS A 62 -3.75 -12.17 6.99
C HIS A 62 -4.23 -11.09 7.97
N PRO A 63 -5.33 -10.36 7.62
CA PRO A 63 -6.06 -10.48 6.36
C PRO A 63 -5.30 -9.85 5.20
N LEU A 64 -5.27 -10.57 4.07
CA LEU A 64 -4.57 -10.22 2.85
C LEU A 64 -5.52 -10.24 1.65
N PHE A 65 -5.59 -9.14 0.91
CA PHE A 65 -6.28 -9.08 -0.37
C PHE A 65 -5.28 -9.22 -1.53
N VAL A 66 -5.65 -10.04 -2.49
CA VAL A 66 -4.87 -10.21 -3.73
C VAL A 66 -5.30 -9.13 -4.73
N GLN A 67 -4.38 -8.22 -5.08
CA GLN A 67 -4.68 -7.21 -6.08
C GLN A 67 -4.34 -7.72 -7.49
N LEU A 68 -5.36 -7.77 -8.34
CA LEU A 68 -5.26 -8.19 -9.74
C LEU A 68 -5.35 -7.00 -10.69
N PHE A 69 -4.63 -7.04 -11.80
CA PHE A 69 -4.85 -6.14 -12.93
C PHE A 69 -4.96 -6.90 -14.24
N GLY A 70 -5.76 -6.39 -15.15
CA GLY A 70 -6.02 -6.94 -16.46
C GLY A 70 -7.17 -6.21 -17.13
N SER A 71 -7.46 -6.56 -18.38
CA SER A 71 -8.53 -5.94 -19.15
C SER A 71 -9.54 -6.95 -19.73
N ASN A 72 -9.27 -8.24 -19.58
CA ASN A 72 -10.15 -9.31 -20.03
C ASN A 72 -11.01 -9.83 -18.84
N PRO A 73 -12.36 -9.73 -18.91
CA PRO A 73 -13.23 -10.12 -17.83
C PRO A 73 -13.10 -11.60 -17.42
N LYS A 74 -13.00 -12.51 -18.41
CA LYS A 74 -12.89 -13.96 -18.15
C LYS A 74 -11.58 -14.31 -17.47
N THR A 75 -10.47 -13.71 -17.92
CA THR A 75 -9.14 -13.93 -17.32
C THR A 75 -9.07 -13.38 -15.91
N LEU A 76 -9.66 -12.20 -15.64
CA LEU A 76 -9.75 -11.64 -14.30
C LEU A 76 -10.59 -12.51 -13.36
N ALA A 77 -11.74 -13.02 -13.82
CA ALA A 77 -12.58 -13.94 -13.06
C ALA A 77 -11.84 -15.25 -12.71
N GLN A 78 -11.11 -15.83 -13.68
CA GLN A 78 -10.31 -17.03 -13.46
C GLN A 78 -9.17 -16.76 -12.46
N ALA A 79 -8.45 -15.63 -12.61
CA ALA A 79 -7.38 -15.25 -11.68
C ALA A 79 -7.91 -14.99 -10.26
N ALA A 80 -9.11 -14.41 -10.13
CA ALA A 80 -9.77 -14.21 -8.84
C ALA A 80 -10.11 -15.54 -8.16
N GLY A 81 -10.67 -16.51 -8.88
CA GLY A 81 -10.89 -17.86 -8.37
C GLY A 81 -9.59 -18.58 -7.95
N MET A 82 -8.47 -18.34 -8.67
CA MET A 82 -7.17 -18.84 -8.26
C MET A 82 -6.67 -18.20 -6.97
N ALA A 83 -6.92 -16.90 -6.75
CA ALA A 83 -6.58 -16.21 -5.52
C ALA A 83 -7.40 -16.75 -4.32
N GLU A 84 -8.69 -16.98 -4.50
CA GLU A 84 -9.55 -17.63 -3.49
C GLU A 84 -9.06 -19.02 -3.13
N ALA A 85 -8.79 -19.86 -4.12
CA ALA A 85 -8.28 -21.23 -3.92
C ALA A 85 -6.91 -21.26 -3.21
N ARG A 86 -6.16 -20.14 -3.22
CA ARG A 86 -4.88 -19.98 -2.53
C ARG A 86 -5.00 -19.42 -1.12
N GLY A 87 -6.21 -19.16 -0.64
CA GLY A 87 -6.46 -18.68 0.71
C GLY A 87 -6.33 -17.17 0.87
N ALA A 88 -6.55 -16.37 -0.17
CA ALA A 88 -6.74 -14.94 -0.03
C ALA A 88 -7.98 -14.66 0.84
N ASP A 89 -7.97 -13.54 1.59
CA ASP A 89 -9.15 -13.09 2.35
C ASP A 89 -10.06 -12.19 1.53
N GLY A 90 -9.61 -11.74 0.37
CA GLY A 90 -10.37 -10.95 -0.59
C GLY A 90 -9.60 -10.71 -1.88
N VAL A 91 -10.29 -10.19 -2.88
CA VAL A 91 -9.74 -9.82 -4.18
C VAL A 91 -9.96 -8.34 -4.42
N ASP A 92 -8.94 -7.66 -4.92
CA ASP A 92 -9.00 -6.26 -5.30
C ASP A 92 -8.67 -6.11 -6.79
N ILE A 93 -9.45 -5.32 -7.51
CA ILE A 93 -9.20 -5.03 -8.93
C ILE A 93 -8.54 -3.65 -9.05
N ASN A 94 -7.33 -3.63 -9.62
CA ASN A 94 -6.59 -2.40 -9.87
C ASN A 94 -7.18 -1.64 -11.05
N MET A 95 -7.74 -0.46 -10.78
CA MET A 95 -8.24 0.50 -11.77
C MET A 95 -7.58 1.88 -11.59
N GLY A 96 -6.39 1.91 -11.00
CA GLY A 96 -5.72 3.18 -10.67
C GLY A 96 -4.25 3.27 -11.09
N CYS A 97 -3.61 2.17 -11.50
CA CYS A 97 -2.21 2.18 -11.89
C CYS A 97 -2.00 2.98 -13.19
N PRO A 98 -1.15 4.04 -13.18
CA PRO A 98 -0.88 4.86 -14.36
C PRO A 98 0.36 4.41 -15.14
N ALA A 99 0.99 3.30 -14.78
CA ALA A 99 2.19 2.80 -15.44
C ALA A 99 1.91 2.48 -16.91
N THR A 100 2.77 2.94 -17.82
CA THR A 100 2.59 2.82 -19.27
C THR A 100 2.28 1.38 -19.69
N GLN A 101 3.05 0.41 -19.20
CA GLN A 101 2.84 -1.00 -19.53
C GLN A 101 1.45 -1.54 -19.11
N VAL A 102 0.87 -1.01 -18.04
CA VAL A 102 -0.47 -1.40 -17.56
C VAL A 102 -1.55 -0.73 -18.40
N VAL A 103 -1.36 0.56 -18.69
CA VAL A 103 -2.25 1.37 -19.53
C VAL A 103 -2.30 0.81 -20.96
N ASP A 104 -1.15 0.50 -21.55
CA ASP A 104 -1.05 -0.06 -22.91
C ASP A 104 -1.71 -1.46 -23.03
N ALA A 105 -1.79 -2.19 -21.91
CA ALA A 105 -2.54 -3.45 -21.82
C ALA A 105 -4.07 -3.22 -21.63
N GLY A 106 -4.54 -1.97 -21.67
CA GLY A 106 -5.94 -1.60 -21.46
C GLY A 106 -6.45 -1.83 -20.03
N ALA A 107 -5.53 -1.83 -19.04
CA ALA A 107 -5.78 -2.13 -17.63
C ALA A 107 -5.44 -0.93 -16.73
N GLY A 108 -5.58 -1.12 -15.42
CA GLY A 108 -5.31 -0.05 -14.47
C GLY A 108 -6.23 1.15 -14.68
N VAL A 109 -5.66 2.36 -14.65
CA VAL A 109 -6.46 3.59 -14.79
C VAL A 109 -7.12 3.74 -16.17
N GLU A 110 -6.63 3.04 -17.19
CA GLU A 110 -7.25 3.04 -18.54
C GLU A 110 -8.67 2.50 -18.49
N LEU A 111 -8.97 1.54 -17.62
CA LEU A 111 -10.32 1.01 -17.45
C LEU A 111 -11.35 2.11 -17.11
N MET A 112 -10.96 3.14 -16.35
CA MET A 112 -11.86 4.22 -15.95
C MET A 112 -12.42 5.03 -17.14
N ARG A 113 -11.82 4.92 -18.32
CA ARG A 113 -12.35 5.51 -19.57
C ARG A 113 -13.48 4.71 -20.19
N PHE A 114 -13.69 3.48 -19.72
CA PHE A 114 -14.64 2.52 -20.29
C PHE A 114 -15.57 1.94 -19.21
N PRO A 115 -16.51 2.72 -18.65
CA PRO A 115 -17.38 2.27 -17.55
C PRO A 115 -18.11 0.95 -17.84
N LEU A 116 -18.68 0.77 -19.02
CA LEU A 116 -19.39 -0.47 -19.40
C LEU A 116 -18.48 -1.72 -19.31
N LYS A 117 -17.19 -1.56 -19.65
CA LYS A 117 -16.22 -2.64 -19.51
C LYS A 117 -15.92 -2.97 -18.05
N ILE A 118 -15.87 -1.94 -17.19
CA ILE A 118 -15.72 -2.13 -15.74
C ILE A 118 -16.90 -2.96 -15.21
N GLY A 119 -18.14 -2.59 -15.52
CA GLY A 119 -19.33 -3.35 -15.11
C GLY A 119 -19.25 -4.82 -15.54
N THR A 120 -18.85 -5.09 -16.79
CA THR A 120 -18.67 -6.46 -17.29
C THR A 120 -17.58 -7.22 -16.52
N ILE A 121 -16.44 -6.57 -16.21
CA ILE A 121 -15.36 -7.17 -15.40
C ILE A 121 -15.87 -7.51 -14.01
N LEU A 122 -16.48 -6.55 -13.32
CA LEU A 122 -16.91 -6.71 -11.93
C LEU A 122 -17.98 -7.80 -11.78
N ALA A 123 -18.96 -7.82 -12.69
CA ALA A 123 -19.99 -8.87 -12.70
C ALA A 123 -19.39 -10.27 -12.88
N GLN A 124 -18.42 -10.44 -13.80
CA GLN A 124 -17.77 -11.74 -14.01
C GLN A 124 -16.89 -12.15 -12.82
N VAL A 125 -16.13 -11.22 -12.25
CA VAL A 125 -15.33 -11.51 -11.06
C VAL A 125 -16.21 -11.83 -9.86
N ARG A 126 -17.26 -11.05 -9.61
CA ARG A 126 -18.22 -11.30 -8.51
C ARG A 126 -18.83 -12.69 -8.60
N ASN A 127 -19.23 -13.12 -9.79
CA ASN A 127 -19.82 -14.44 -10.00
C ASN A 127 -18.82 -15.61 -9.83
N ALA A 128 -17.51 -15.32 -9.89
CA ALA A 128 -16.46 -16.34 -9.83
C ALA A 128 -15.94 -16.61 -8.41
N ILE A 129 -16.21 -15.73 -7.43
CA ILE A 129 -15.66 -15.84 -6.06
C ILE A 129 -16.72 -15.59 -4.99
N GLY A 130 -16.57 -16.23 -3.85
CA GLY A 130 -17.34 -15.97 -2.63
C GLY A 130 -16.70 -14.95 -1.69
N LEU A 131 -15.42 -14.60 -1.92
CA LEU A 131 -14.66 -13.66 -1.10
C LEU A 131 -15.12 -12.21 -1.26
N PRO A 132 -14.79 -11.32 -0.31
CA PRO A 132 -14.89 -9.88 -0.50
C PRO A 132 -14.20 -9.42 -1.80
N LEU A 133 -14.91 -8.61 -2.59
CA LEU A 133 -14.42 -7.99 -3.82
C LEU A 133 -14.30 -6.49 -3.62
N THR A 134 -13.10 -5.93 -3.87
CA THR A 134 -12.87 -4.50 -3.80
C THR A 134 -12.29 -3.96 -5.11
N ILE A 135 -12.33 -2.65 -5.27
CA ILE A 135 -11.64 -1.95 -6.35
C ILE A 135 -10.75 -0.86 -5.79
N LYS A 136 -9.62 -0.60 -6.50
CA LYS A 136 -8.80 0.56 -6.21
C LYS A 136 -8.73 1.47 -7.42
N ILE A 137 -9.28 2.67 -7.29
CA ILE A 137 -9.46 3.65 -8.37
C ILE A 137 -8.62 4.92 -8.16
N ARG A 138 -8.54 5.73 -9.21
CA ARG A 138 -8.17 7.15 -9.17
C ARG A 138 -9.41 8.04 -9.30
N SER A 139 -9.23 9.39 -9.32
CA SER A 139 -10.33 10.32 -9.59
C SER A 139 -10.83 10.28 -11.04
N GLY A 140 -9.97 9.89 -11.97
CA GLY A 140 -10.27 9.84 -13.39
C GLY A 140 -9.00 9.90 -14.26
N TRP A 141 -9.17 10.13 -15.55
CA TRP A 141 -8.07 10.20 -16.52
C TRP A 141 -7.29 11.52 -16.43
N ASP A 142 -7.98 12.63 -16.52
CA ASP A 142 -7.45 13.97 -16.39
C ASP A 142 -8.49 14.91 -15.74
N LYS A 143 -8.22 16.22 -15.71
CA LYS A 143 -9.09 17.22 -15.08
C LYS A 143 -10.47 17.35 -15.74
N ASP A 144 -10.59 16.98 -17.00
CA ASP A 144 -11.83 17.08 -17.79
C ASP A 144 -12.61 15.76 -17.79
N GLN A 145 -12.00 14.68 -17.28
CA GLN A 145 -12.57 13.33 -17.20
C GLN A 145 -12.42 12.77 -15.77
N ILE A 146 -13.11 13.41 -14.83
CA ILE A 146 -13.23 12.95 -13.43
C ILE A 146 -14.55 12.18 -13.32
N ASN A 147 -14.47 10.87 -13.02
CA ASN A 147 -15.63 9.98 -12.99
C ASN A 147 -15.61 8.96 -11.82
N ALA A 148 -14.84 9.24 -10.78
CA ALA A 148 -14.73 8.33 -9.63
C ALA A 148 -16.09 8.02 -8.97
N ALA A 149 -16.98 9.03 -8.84
CA ALA A 149 -18.29 8.84 -8.25
C ALA A 149 -19.21 7.92 -9.11
N GLU A 150 -19.20 8.11 -10.44
CA GLU A 150 -19.92 7.25 -11.39
C GLU A 150 -19.45 5.79 -11.32
N ILE A 151 -18.12 5.59 -11.39
CA ILE A 151 -17.50 4.26 -11.29
C ILE A 151 -17.82 3.61 -9.95
N SER A 152 -17.83 4.38 -8.87
CA SER A 152 -18.11 3.87 -7.52
C SER A 152 -19.55 3.35 -7.40
N ARG A 153 -20.55 4.09 -7.92
CA ARG A 153 -21.95 3.64 -7.95
C ARG A 153 -22.12 2.37 -8.76
N MET A 154 -21.55 2.35 -9.96
CA MET A 154 -21.57 1.15 -10.80
C MET A 154 -20.91 -0.05 -10.13
N ALA A 155 -19.79 0.16 -9.42
CA ALA A 155 -19.12 -0.91 -8.70
C ALA A 155 -19.98 -1.49 -7.57
N GLU A 156 -20.67 -0.63 -6.81
CA GLU A 156 -21.63 -1.05 -5.80
C GLU A 156 -22.78 -1.87 -6.41
N ASP A 157 -23.36 -1.41 -7.52
CA ASP A 157 -24.42 -2.12 -8.26
C ASP A 157 -23.94 -3.49 -8.78
N CYS A 158 -22.64 -3.65 -9.04
CA CYS A 158 -22.03 -4.92 -9.44
C CYS A 158 -21.63 -5.83 -8.26
N GLY A 159 -21.94 -5.45 -7.01
CA GLY A 159 -21.66 -6.24 -5.83
C GLY A 159 -20.22 -6.16 -5.33
N VAL A 160 -19.55 -5.00 -5.52
CA VAL A 160 -18.28 -4.68 -4.88
C VAL A 160 -18.52 -4.35 -3.41
N ASP A 161 -17.68 -4.85 -2.52
CA ASP A 161 -17.85 -4.74 -1.06
C ASP A 161 -17.15 -3.51 -0.46
N ALA A 162 -16.17 -2.91 -1.12
CA ALA A 162 -15.53 -1.64 -0.72
C ALA A 162 -14.74 -0.99 -1.87
N ILE A 163 -14.52 0.31 -1.75
CA ILE A 163 -13.81 1.10 -2.76
C ILE A 163 -12.64 1.85 -2.12
N SER A 164 -11.42 1.67 -2.66
CA SER A 164 -10.26 2.47 -2.31
C SER A 164 -10.05 3.56 -3.36
N ILE A 165 -10.07 4.84 -2.97
CA ILE A 165 -9.89 5.96 -3.89
C ILE A 165 -8.60 6.74 -3.61
N HIS A 166 -7.74 6.88 -4.64
CA HIS A 166 -6.65 7.84 -4.66
C HIS A 166 -7.07 9.07 -5.50
N PRO A 167 -7.42 10.21 -4.88
CA PRO A 167 -8.05 11.33 -5.55
C PRO A 167 -7.05 12.21 -6.30
N ARG A 168 -6.29 11.60 -7.17
CA ARG A 168 -5.49 12.21 -8.24
C ARG A 168 -5.86 11.56 -9.55
N THR A 169 -5.85 12.34 -10.62
CA THR A 169 -6.04 11.80 -11.97
C THR A 169 -4.81 11.04 -12.46
N ARG A 170 -4.95 10.29 -13.53
CA ARG A 170 -3.82 9.67 -14.24
C ARG A 170 -2.80 10.74 -14.67
N ALA A 171 -3.26 11.85 -15.24
CA ALA A 171 -2.41 12.93 -15.73
C ALA A 171 -1.60 13.62 -14.61
N GLN A 172 -2.16 13.74 -13.41
CA GLN A 172 -1.45 14.26 -12.24
C GLN A 172 -0.34 13.31 -11.77
N GLY A 173 -0.52 11.99 -11.92
CA GLY A 173 0.42 11.00 -11.38
C GLY A 173 0.54 11.13 -9.87
N PHE A 174 1.64 11.74 -9.39
CA PHE A 174 1.89 12.06 -7.98
C PHE A 174 2.12 13.56 -7.73
N ARG A 175 1.94 14.41 -8.74
CA ARG A 175 2.13 15.86 -8.64
C ARG A 175 0.98 16.54 -7.92
N GLY A 176 1.23 17.70 -7.35
CA GLY A 176 0.23 18.47 -6.61
C GLY A 176 -0.24 17.76 -5.34
N ARG A 177 -1.41 18.15 -4.84
CA ARG A 177 -2.06 17.55 -3.66
C ARG A 177 -3.19 16.62 -4.08
N ALA A 178 -3.45 15.58 -3.29
CA ALA A 178 -4.63 14.74 -3.40
C ALA A 178 -5.86 15.56 -2.98
N ASP A 179 -6.88 15.61 -3.82
CA ASP A 179 -8.11 16.37 -3.53
C ASP A 179 -9.08 15.51 -2.70
N TRP A 180 -8.99 15.65 -1.38
CA TRP A 180 -9.83 14.88 -0.48
C TRP A 180 -11.33 15.14 -0.62
N ASN A 181 -11.76 16.24 -1.26
CA ASN A 181 -13.19 16.46 -1.55
C ASN A 181 -13.76 15.35 -2.47
N LEU A 182 -12.94 14.81 -3.38
CA LEU A 182 -13.37 13.68 -4.22
C LEU A 182 -13.54 12.38 -3.43
N ILE A 183 -12.83 12.20 -2.31
CA ILE A 183 -13.09 11.08 -1.38
C ILE A 183 -14.46 11.27 -0.73
N LYS A 184 -14.74 12.49 -0.25
CA LYS A 184 -16.04 12.84 0.35
C LYS A 184 -17.19 12.66 -0.64
N GLU A 185 -17.02 13.09 -1.88
CA GLU A 185 -18.01 12.90 -2.95
C GLU A 185 -18.32 11.42 -3.19
N VAL A 186 -17.27 10.59 -3.33
CA VAL A 186 -17.46 9.13 -3.47
C VAL A 186 -18.17 8.56 -2.25
N LYS A 187 -17.79 8.95 -1.03
CA LYS A 187 -18.45 8.48 0.20
C LYS A 187 -19.94 8.85 0.27
N GLN A 188 -20.31 10.00 -0.28
CA GLN A 188 -21.72 10.42 -0.36
C GLN A 188 -22.50 9.73 -1.47
N THR A 189 -21.80 9.09 -2.42
CA THR A 189 -22.41 8.45 -3.60
C THR A 189 -22.79 7.00 -3.35
N VAL A 190 -22.06 6.30 -2.45
CA VAL A 190 -22.24 4.87 -2.18
C VAL A 190 -22.51 4.58 -0.71
N THR A 191 -23.09 3.41 -0.42
CA THR A 191 -23.37 2.93 0.94
C THR A 191 -22.28 2.01 1.46
N ILE A 192 -21.56 1.34 0.56
CA ILE A 192 -20.43 0.47 0.89
C ILE A 192 -19.23 1.28 1.46
N PRO A 193 -18.33 0.63 2.20
CA PRO A 193 -17.14 1.29 2.74
C PRO A 193 -16.29 1.96 1.67
N VAL A 194 -15.86 3.20 1.97
CA VAL A 194 -14.89 3.97 1.17
C VAL A 194 -13.60 4.14 1.94
N ILE A 195 -12.49 3.77 1.32
CA ILE A 195 -11.14 3.85 1.87
C ILE A 195 -10.41 4.99 1.19
N GLY A 196 -10.12 6.06 1.94
CA GLY A 196 -9.40 7.22 1.44
C GLY A 196 -7.90 6.94 1.33
N ASN A 197 -7.28 7.36 0.21
CA ASN A 197 -5.85 7.20 -0.02
C ASN A 197 -5.23 8.47 -0.62
N GLY A 198 -4.09 8.89 -0.14
CA GLY A 198 -3.31 10.01 -0.71
C GLY A 198 -2.86 11.03 0.34
N ASP A 199 -1.57 11.34 0.29
CA ASP A 199 -0.88 12.35 1.10
C ASP A 199 -0.92 12.15 2.62
N VAL A 200 -1.32 10.98 3.10
CA VAL A 200 -1.23 10.61 4.51
C VAL A 200 0.18 10.10 4.80
N THR A 201 0.94 10.87 5.58
CA THR A 201 2.34 10.62 5.95
C THR A 201 2.58 10.59 7.45
N THR A 202 1.54 10.88 8.24
CA THR A 202 1.54 10.87 9.71
C THR A 202 0.18 10.41 10.23
N PRO A 203 0.08 9.84 11.44
CA PRO A 203 -1.19 9.44 12.04
C PRO A 203 -2.21 10.58 12.14
N PRO A 204 -1.86 11.82 12.55
CA PRO A 204 -2.81 12.94 12.55
C PRO A 204 -3.43 13.25 11.19
N LEU A 205 -2.70 13.03 10.09
CA LEU A 205 -3.26 13.19 8.76
C LEU A 205 -4.29 12.10 8.42
N ALA A 206 -4.13 10.89 8.97
CA ALA A 206 -5.15 9.84 8.83
C ALA A 206 -6.44 10.22 9.57
N THR A 207 -6.34 10.66 10.82
CA THR A 207 -7.48 11.18 11.59
C THR A 207 -8.15 12.36 10.89
N LYS A 208 -7.36 13.27 10.35
CA LYS A 208 -7.86 14.43 9.58
C LYS A 208 -8.63 13.98 8.34
N MET A 209 -8.11 13.02 7.58
CA MET A 209 -8.79 12.49 6.40
C MET A 209 -10.15 11.87 6.78
N LEU A 210 -10.22 11.06 7.82
CA LEU A 210 -11.49 10.49 8.32
C LEU A 210 -12.49 11.60 8.66
N ALA A 211 -12.06 12.62 9.42
CA ALA A 211 -12.92 13.71 9.86
C ALA A 211 -13.43 14.59 8.70
N GLU A 212 -12.58 14.91 7.73
CA GLU A 212 -12.93 15.81 6.62
C GLU A 212 -13.75 15.13 5.53
N THR A 213 -13.52 13.83 5.29
CA THR A 213 -14.14 13.13 4.16
C THR A 213 -15.28 12.20 4.56
N GLY A 214 -15.33 11.77 5.82
CA GLY A 214 -16.27 10.75 6.29
C GLY A 214 -15.99 9.35 5.75
N CYS A 215 -14.81 9.10 5.15
CA CYS A 215 -14.44 7.75 4.69
C CYS A 215 -14.32 6.78 5.87
N ASP A 216 -14.48 5.48 5.60
CA ASP A 216 -14.56 4.43 6.62
C ASP A 216 -13.18 3.88 7.02
N GLY A 217 -12.16 4.15 6.22
CA GLY A 217 -10.79 3.74 6.47
C GLY A 217 -9.77 4.58 5.70
N VAL A 218 -8.50 4.47 6.08
CA VAL A 218 -7.41 5.22 5.45
C VAL A 218 -6.34 4.27 4.94
N MET A 219 -6.06 4.35 3.64
CA MET A 219 -5.02 3.58 3.00
C MET A 219 -3.74 4.39 2.88
N ILE A 220 -2.64 3.86 3.40
CA ILE A 220 -1.33 4.51 3.44
C ILE A 220 -0.40 3.82 2.45
N GLY A 221 0.14 4.59 1.50
CA GLY A 221 1.15 4.13 0.55
C GLY A 221 2.55 4.64 0.93
N ARG A 222 3.02 5.65 0.22
CA ARG A 222 4.37 6.22 0.37
C ARG A 222 4.69 6.72 1.78
N GLY A 223 3.66 7.04 2.60
CA GLY A 223 3.83 7.44 4.00
C GLY A 223 4.42 6.35 4.88
N ALA A 224 4.27 5.07 4.51
CA ALA A 224 4.84 3.94 5.24
C ALA A 224 6.29 3.63 4.86
N LEU A 225 6.83 4.23 3.79
CA LEU A 225 8.19 3.96 3.34
C LEU A 225 9.22 4.52 4.32
N GLY A 226 9.98 3.62 4.95
CA GLY A 226 10.93 3.95 6.01
C GLY A 226 10.29 4.31 7.34
N LYS A 227 8.97 4.16 7.45
CA LYS A 227 8.15 4.42 8.64
C LYS A 227 7.02 3.39 8.79
N PRO A 228 7.31 2.07 8.73
CA PRO A 228 6.26 1.05 8.82
C PRO A 228 5.47 1.13 10.13
N TRP A 229 6.05 1.70 11.19
CA TRP A 229 5.38 2.00 12.46
C TRP A 229 4.26 3.03 12.36
N ILE A 230 3.99 3.64 11.19
CA ILE A 230 2.83 4.52 10.99
C ILE A 230 1.51 3.79 11.24
N PHE A 231 1.51 2.47 11.23
CA PHE A 231 0.35 1.62 11.53
C PHE A 231 0.22 1.27 13.02
N ASP A 232 1.24 1.54 13.87
CA ASP A 232 1.18 1.23 15.29
C ASP A 232 0.23 2.22 16.01
N PRO A 233 -0.80 1.75 16.73
CA PRO A 233 -1.71 2.61 17.49
C PRO A 233 -1.01 3.54 18.49
N LYS A 234 0.12 3.13 19.05
CA LYS A 234 0.94 3.95 19.94
C LYS A 234 1.43 5.26 19.32
N TRP A 235 1.51 5.31 17.97
CA TRP A 235 1.90 6.50 17.24
C TRP A 235 0.76 7.50 17.03
N SER A 236 -0.48 7.11 17.31
CA SER A 236 -1.66 7.98 17.24
C SER A 236 -1.82 8.87 18.48
N GLU A 237 -1.07 8.65 19.55
CA GLU A 237 -1.09 9.48 20.73
C GLU A 237 -0.45 10.84 20.42
N THR A 238 -1.30 11.83 20.17
CA THR A 238 -0.90 13.23 20.07
C THR A 238 -0.75 13.80 21.49
N LEU A 239 0.48 14.05 21.89
CA LEU A 239 0.74 14.94 23.02
C LEU A 239 0.65 16.38 22.51
N ASP A 240 -0.35 17.14 23.00
CA ASP A 240 -0.55 18.58 22.74
C ASP A 240 -0.66 18.98 21.26
N GLY A 241 -1.32 18.18 20.41
CA GLY A 241 -1.55 18.53 19.00
C GLY A 241 -0.30 18.48 18.11
N LYS A 242 0.85 18.01 18.61
CA LYS A 242 2.07 17.76 17.85
C LYS A 242 2.26 16.26 17.69
N SER A 243 2.36 15.79 16.45
CA SER A 243 2.75 14.41 16.19
C SER A 243 4.21 14.24 16.64
N VAL A 244 4.42 13.52 17.72
CA VAL A 244 5.75 13.15 18.16
C VAL A 244 6.18 11.94 17.35
N GLU A 245 7.24 12.08 16.56
CA GLU A 245 7.89 10.95 15.90
C GLU A 245 8.73 10.21 16.96
N ILE A 246 8.11 9.21 17.61
CA ILE A 246 8.64 8.55 18.82
C ILE A 246 9.54 7.35 18.48
N THR A 247 10.18 7.29 17.32
CA THR A 247 11.16 6.22 17.11
C THR A 247 12.55 6.70 17.48
N SER A 248 13.07 6.20 18.59
CA SER A 248 14.48 6.32 18.90
C SER A 248 15.30 5.67 17.76
N LEU A 249 16.57 6.08 17.61
CA LEU A 249 17.46 5.45 16.63
C LEU A 249 17.62 3.94 16.89
N GLU A 250 17.57 3.54 18.15
CA GLU A 250 17.62 2.13 18.56
C GLU A 250 16.40 1.33 18.11
N GLU A 251 15.19 1.87 18.32
CA GLU A 251 13.95 1.23 17.84
C GLU A 251 13.93 1.14 16.33
N ARG A 252 14.36 2.19 15.64
CA ARG A 252 14.49 2.18 14.18
C ARG A 252 15.44 1.10 13.70
N GLU A 253 16.59 0.93 14.35
CA GLU A 253 17.55 -0.14 14.02
C GLU A 253 16.92 -1.53 14.24
N LYS A 254 16.18 -1.74 15.35
CA LYS A 254 15.46 -3.00 15.61
C LYS A 254 14.48 -3.33 14.48
N VAL A 255 13.70 -2.34 14.03
CA VAL A 255 12.78 -2.52 12.91
C VAL A 255 13.50 -2.86 11.61
N ILE A 256 14.61 -2.18 11.30
CA ILE A 256 15.42 -2.47 10.10
C ILE A 256 15.98 -3.91 10.15
N ARG A 257 16.51 -4.34 11.28
CA ARG A 257 17.03 -5.70 11.46
C ARG A 257 15.95 -6.74 11.35
N HIS A 258 14.78 -6.48 11.91
CA HIS A 258 13.63 -7.38 11.80
C HIS A 258 13.13 -7.47 10.35
N HIS A 259 13.02 -6.33 9.63
CA HIS A 259 12.67 -6.34 8.21
C HIS A 259 13.68 -7.16 7.38
N TYR A 260 14.99 -7.02 7.67
CA TYR A 260 16.00 -7.82 6.99
C TYR A 260 15.84 -9.32 7.29
N PHE A 261 15.54 -9.68 8.54
CA PHE A 261 15.29 -11.06 8.93
C PHE A 261 14.11 -11.66 8.12
N LEU A 262 13.00 -10.95 8.00
CA LEU A 262 11.85 -11.37 7.19
C LEU A 262 12.20 -11.52 5.71
N LEU A 263 13.02 -10.59 5.16
CA LEU A 263 13.52 -10.71 3.79
C LEU A 263 14.42 -11.94 3.60
N GLN A 264 15.27 -12.24 4.59
CA GLN A 264 16.18 -13.39 4.56
C GLN A 264 15.41 -14.71 4.59
N GLU A 265 14.40 -14.81 5.44
CA GLU A 265 13.52 -15.99 5.51
C GLU A 265 12.76 -16.21 4.18
N HIS A 266 12.36 -15.14 3.53
CA HIS A 266 11.56 -15.20 2.31
C HIS A 266 12.39 -15.42 1.02
N TYR A 267 13.55 -14.76 0.90
CA TYR A 267 14.34 -14.71 -0.33
C TYR A 267 15.72 -15.35 -0.24
N GLY A 268 16.21 -15.68 0.97
CA GLY A 268 17.61 -16.02 1.24
C GLY A 268 18.50 -14.78 1.39
N SER A 269 19.70 -14.96 1.97
CA SER A 269 20.57 -13.86 2.41
C SER A 269 21.03 -12.94 1.30
N GLU A 270 21.40 -13.46 0.14
CA GLU A 270 21.91 -12.68 -0.99
C GLU A 270 20.86 -11.68 -1.49
N ARG A 271 19.65 -12.18 -1.79
CA ARG A 271 18.55 -11.34 -2.28
C ARG A 271 18.03 -10.40 -1.19
N ALA A 272 17.96 -10.84 0.06
CA ALA A 272 17.60 -9.99 1.19
C ALA A 272 18.49 -8.77 1.30
N THR A 273 19.82 -8.93 1.10
CA THR A 273 20.78 -7.83 1.13
C THR A 273 20.55 -6.83 -0.03
N ILE A 274 20.13 -7.30 -1.18
CA ILE A 274 19.77 -6.42 -2.31
C ILE A 274 18.47 -5.65 -1.99
N GLU A 275 17.44 -6.34 -1.50
CA GLU A 275 16.13 -5.75 -1.25
C GLU A 275 16.16 -4.74 -0.11
N ILE A 276 16.86 -5.02 1.01
CA ILE A 276 16.90 -4.11 2.16
C ILE A 276 17.58 -2.77 1.83
N ARG A 277 18.51 -2.70 0.87
CA ARG A 277 19.21 -1.44 0.51
C ARG A 277 18.25 -0.34 0.06
N LYS A 278 17.22 -0.67 -0.71
CA LYS A 278 16.20 0.31 -1.10
C LYS A 278 15.44 0.83 0.13
N HIS A 279 15.11 -0.08 1.07
CA HIS A 279 14.42 0.27 2.30
C HIS A 279 15.30 1.10 3.25
N LEU A 280 16.60 0.80 3.35
CA LEU A 280 17.55 1.62 4.11
C LEU A 280 17.57 3.08 3.64
N SER A 281 17.42 3.30 2.33
CA SER A 281 17.33 4.64 1.77
C SER A 281 16.09 5.40 2.28
N TRP A 282 14.99 4.69 2.53
CA TRP A 282 13.78 5.28 3.12
C TRP A 282 13.87 5.39 4.64
N TYR A 283 14.35 4.35 5.33
CA TYR A 283 14.53 4.35 6.79
C TYR A 283 15.43 5.48 7.31
N THR A 284 16.37 5.92 6.51
CA THR A 284 17.31 6.98 6.89
C THR A 284 16.93 8.36 6.36
N ARG A 285 15.85 8.48 5.57
CA ARG A 285 15.41 9.77 4.99
C ARG A 285 15.07 10.75 6.10
N GLY A 286 15.61 11.98 5.99
CA GLY A 286 15.38 13.04 6.97
C GLY A 286 16.32 13.01 8.17
N LEU A 287 17.09 11.94 8.38
CA LEU A 287 18.12 11.90 9.42
C LEU A 287 19.37 12.68 9.01
N PRO A 288 20.13 13.24 9.97
CA PRO A 288 21.42 13.89 9.69
C PRO A 288 22.35 12.97 8.91
N LEU A 289 23.16 13.52 8.01
CA LEU A 289 24.17 12.80 7.20
C LEU A 289 23.59 11.65 6.32
N SER A 290 22.28 11.55 6.17
CA SER A 290 21.64 10.46 5.44
C SER A 290 22.01 10.40 3.96
N ALA A 291 22.34 11.52 3.32
CA ALA A 291 22.76 11.55 1.92
C ALA A 291 24.09 10.79 1.73
N SER A 292 25.09 11.07 2.59
CA SER A 292 26.38 10.39 2.58
C SER A 292 26.23 8.88 2.86
N PHE A 293 25.41 8.52 3.84
CA PHE A 293 25.12 7.11 4.14
C PHE A 293 24.48 6.40 2.93
N ARG A 294 23.46 6.99 2.29
CA ARG A 294 22.84 6.39 1.10
C ARG A 294 23.81 6.19 -0.06
N SER A 295 24.74 7.14 -0.25
CA SER A 295 25.78 7.01 -1.28
C SER A 295 26.74 5.84 -1.02
N SER A 296 27.01 5.50 0.25
CA SER A 296 27.87 4.37 0.62
C SER A 296 27.21 3.00 0.42
N LEU A 297 25.88 2.92 0.36
CA LEU A 297 25.16 1.64 0.23
C LEU A 297 25.42 0.91 -1.10
N GLY A 298 25.75 1.65 -2.16
CA GLY A 298 25.90 1.10 -3.51
C GLY A 298 27.02 0.06 -3.66
N GLY A 299 28.08 0.16 -2.87
CA GLY A 299 29.23 -0.76 -2.88
C GLY A 299 29.10 -1.97 -1.95
N LEU A 300 28.10 -1.97 -1.05
CA LEU A 300 27.97 -2.99 -0.01
C LEU A 300 27.12 -4.16 -0.53
N ARG A 301 27.75 -5.30 -0.76
CA ARG A 301 27.07 -6.51 -1.30
C ARG A 301 26.80 -7.57 -0.23
N GLU A 302 27.50 -7.50 0.90
CA GLU A 302 27.43 -8.46 2.00
C GLU A 302 26.65 -7.88 3.18
N LYS A 303 25.95 -8.76 3.91
CA LYS A 303 25.14 -8.41 5.08
C LYS A 303 25.96 -7.71 6.15
N GLU A 304 27.12 -8.26 6.46
CA GLU A 304 28.00 -7.78 7.52
C GLU A 304 28.41 -6.32 7.29
N GLY A 305 28.96 -6.01 6.13
CA GLY A 305 29.36 -4.66 5.76
C GLY A 305 28.18 -3.66 5.73
N LEU A 306 27.00 -4.14 5.35
CA LEU A 306 25.81 -3.30 5.33
C LEU A 306 25.35 -2.90 6.75
N PHE A 307 25.32 -3.86 7.69
CA PHE A 307 24.91 -3.59 9.07
C PHE A 307 26.00 -2.90 9.90
N GLU A 308 27.27 -3.11 9.61
CA GLU A 308 28.39 -2.32 10.17
C GLU A 308 28.28 -0.85 9.74
N ALA A 309 28.01 -0.59 8.45
CA ALA A 309 27.80 0.76 7.95
C ALA A 309 26.57 1.43 8.59
N LEU A 310 25.48 0.69 8.77
CA LEU A 310 24.28 1.18 9.46
C LEU A 310 24.58 1.52 10.93
N ALA A 311 25.21 0.62 11.68
CA ALA A 311 25.55 0.83 13.08
C ALA A 311 26.49 2.02 13.26
N SER A 312 27.54 2.12 12.43
CA SER A 312 28.46 3.26 12.40
C SER A 312 27.75 4.58 12.10
N TYR A 313 26.80 4.57 11.14
CA TYR A 313 26.01 5.75 10.79
C TYR A 313 25.10 6.18 11.96
N LEU A 314 24.34 5.25 12.54
CA LEU A 314 23.43 5.54 13.66
C LEU A 314 24.19 5.99 14.90
N GLY A 315 25.33 5.39 15.22
CA GLY A 315 26.23 5.81 16.31
C GLY A 315 26.73 7.24 16.15
N ARG A 316 27.12 7.63 14.91
CA ARG A 316 27.59 9.01 14.64
C ARG A 316 26.50 10.06 14.82
N ILE A 317 25.27 9.77 14.44
CA ILE A 317 24.15 10.73 14.59
C ILE A 317 23.57 10.72 16.00
N GLY A 318 23.61 9.59 16.72
CA GLY A 318 23.18 9.46 18.12
C GLY A 318 24.09 10.22 19.07
N GLY A 319 25.41 10.15 18.89
CA GLY A 319 26.39 10.90 19.68
C GLY A 319 26.37 12.43 19.50
N LYS A 320 25.73 12.94 18.42
CA LYS A 320 25.53 14.37 18.19
C LYS A 320 24.29 14.95 18.87
N SER A 321 23.37 14.11 19.36
CA SER A 321 22.17 14.57 20.06
C SER A 321 22.41 15.05 21.47
N THR A 322 23.59 14.75 22.09
CA THR A 322 23.95 15.16 23.44
C THR A 322 24.68 16.50 23.54
N CYS A 323 24.94 17.20 22.42
CA CYS A 323 25.67 18.48 22.41
C CYS A 323 24.84 19.68 21.90
N ARG A 324 23.53 19.69 22.04
CA ARG A 324 22.70 20.91 21.83
C ARG A 324 21.73 21.13 22.96
N SER A 325 22.26 21.22 24.17
CA SER A 325 21.67 21.93 25.28
C SER A 325 22.81 22.59 26.05
N PHE A 326 22.77 23.90 26.12
CA PHE A 326 23.67 24.88 26.72
C PHE A 326 24.47 25.70 25.67
N GLU A 327 23.81 26.76 25.16
CA GLU A 327 24.17 28.18 25.39
C GLU A 327 23.02 29.06 24.92
#